data_91765c637c3ef8cefb0336e6b37ddb58
#
_entry.id   91765c637c3ef8cefb0336e6b37ddb58
#
_cell.length_a   1.000
_cell.length_b   1.000
_cell.length_c   1.000
_cell.angle_alpha   90.00
_cell.angle_beta   90.00
_cell.angle_gamma   90.00
#
_symmetry.space_group_name_H-M   'P 1'
#
loop_
_entity.id
_entity.type
_entity.pdbx_description
1 polymer ?
#
loop_
_entity_poly.entity_id
_entity_poly.type
_entity_poly.pdbx_seq_one_letter_code
_entity_poly.pdbx_strand_id
1 'polypeptide(L)'
;AMSHQLRAELFHALKHTELNNEINVIIIKGAGRCFTAGYDLSGMGSDEPDLGNQYVDTSGVTHWARYVVQQWFQIWDLSKIVIAQIHGYALAGGSELASMCDLLVTTPDCEIGYPPMRSMGVDMLWFPWSLPMRKALELAVTGDNITGEEAYRLGMANYCIDQDDIDEFTQVFAERIGLMNWQMATQYKRATKKAYEIQGIKTALDGQAQYAYHRVSESDYARDMSKKFREMPLKEYLNLRDDPYKENKAALDRILSRQSTSHV
;
A
#
# COMPACT_ATOMS: atom_id res chain seq x y z
N ALA A 1 -3.92 -4.08 11.52
CA ALA A 1 -3.19 -4.99 10.64
C ALA A 1 -4.17 -5.84 9.83
N MET A 2 -3.75 -6.26 8.65
CA MET A 2 -4.56 -7.07 7.74
C MET A 2 -4.22 -8.55 7.94
N SER A 3 -5.05 -9.26 8.73
CA SER A 3 -4.97 -10.71 8.86
C SER A 3 -5.38 -11.41 7.55
N HIS A 4 -5.08 -12.71 7.44
CA HIS A 4 -5.57 -13.52 6.32
C HIS A 4 -7.08 -13.54 6.23
N GLN A 5 -7.75 -13.64 7.38
CA GLN A 5 -9.21 -13.62 7.46
C GLN A 5 -9.76 -12.29 6.94
N LEU A 6 -9.24 -11.15 7.42
CA LEU A 6 -9.67 -9.83 6.97
C LEU A 6 -9.53 -9.67 5.44
N ARG A 7 -8.41 -10.12 4.87
CA ARG A 7 -8.19 -10.07 3.42
C ARG A 7 -9.17 -10.96 2.66
N ALA A 8 -9.40 -12.19 3.16
CA ALA A 8 -10.37 -13.09 2.56
C ALA A 8 -11.78 -12.49 2.58
N GLU A 9 -12.20 -11.89 3.69
CA GLU A 9 -13.49 -11.19 3.83
C GLU A 9 -13.58 -9.97 2.92
N LEU A 10 -12.50 -9.18 2.81
CA LEU A 10 -12.44 -8.04 1.89
C LEU A 10 -12.66 -8.49 0.43
N PHE A 11 -11.92 -9.50 -0.05
CA PHE A 11 -12.08 -9.97 -1.42
C PHE A 11 -13.43 -10.66 -1.66
N HIS A 12 -13.99 -11.33 -0.65
CA HIS A 12 -15.34 -11.86 -0.72
C HIS A 12 -16.37 -10.73 -0.86
N ALA A 13 -16.26 -9.67 -0.07
CA ALA A 13 -17.13 -8.51 -0.16
C ALA A 13 -17.01 -7.81 -1.53
N LEU A 14 -15.78 -7.59 -2.02
CA LEU A 14 -15.53 -6.99 -3.33
C LEU A 14 -16.15 -7.82 -4.46
N LYS A 15 -16.01 -9.14 -4.40
CA LYS A 15 -16.65 -10.03 -5.39
C LYS A 15 -18.17 -9.96 -5.33
N HIS A 16 -18.75 -9.85 -4.14
CA HIS A 16 -20.20 -9.71 -3.98
C HIS A 16 -20.69 -8.38 -4.57
N THR A 17 -19.98 -7.27 -4.31
CA THR A 17 -20.32 -5.97 -4.88
C THR A 17 -20.18 -5.92 -6.38
N GLU A 18 -19.21 -6.64 -6.97
CA GLU A 18 -19.04 -6.75 -8.43
C GLU A 18 -20.30 -7.32 -9.10
N LEU A 19 -20.97 -8.26 -8.46
CA LEU A 19 -22.19 -8.91 -8.98
C LEU A 19 -23.46 -8.10 -8.70
N ASN A 20 -23.41 -7.05 -7.88
CA ASN A 20 -24.57 -6.23 -7.56
C ASN A 20 -24.64 -4.99 -8.46
N ASN A 21 -25.65 -4.93 -9.32
CA ASN A 21 -25.84 -3.81 -10.25
C ASN A 21 -26.34 -2.51 -9.58
N GLU A 22 -26.75 -2.54 -8.33
CA GLU A 22 -27.17 -1.36 -7.59
C GLU A 22 -25.96 -0.62 -6.95
N ILE A 23 -24.80 -1.26 -6.91
CA ILE A 23 -23.57 -0.66 -6.39
C ILE A 23 -22.74 -0.15 -7.55
N ASN A 24 -22.42 1.14 -7.55
CA ASN A 24 -21.59 1.81 -8.55
C ASN A 24 -20.21 2.15 -8.03
N VAL A 25 -20.11 2.51 -6.73
CA VAL A 25 -18.88 2.97 -6.08
C VAL A 25 -18.70 2.21 -4.79
N ILE A 26 -17.45 1.86 -4.50
CA ILE A 26 -17.03 1.18 -3.27
C ILE A 26 -16.07 2.11 -2.53
N ILE A 27 -16.29 2.32 -1.24
CA ILE A 27 -15.35 3.02 -0.36
C ILE A 27 -14.69 1.97 0.54
N ILE A 28 -13.35 1.86 0.47
CA ILE A 28 -12.56 1.08 1.41
C ILE A 28 -11.94 2.05 2.42
N LYS A 29 -12.30 1.88 3.70
CA LYS A 29 -11.76 2.70 4.79
C LYS A 29 -11.38 1.88 6.01
N GLY A 30 -10.47 2.39 6.82
CA GLY A 30 -10.09 1.78 8.09
C GLY A 30 -11.08 2.10 9.20
N ALA A 31 -11.35 1.14 10.09
CA ALA A 31 -12.05 1.38 11.33
C ALA A 31 -11.05 1.78 12.44
N GLY A 32 -11.37 2.82 13.21
CA GLY A 32 -10.54 3.26 14.33
C GLY A 32 -9.44 4.24 13.92
N ARG A 33 -8.23 4.08 14.48
CA ARG A 33 -7.17 5.10 14.43
C ARG A 33 -6.37 5.17 13.14
N CYS A 34 -6.52 4.22 12.22
CA CYS A 34 -5.74 4.21 10.97
C CYS A 34 -6.42 3.34 9.90
N PHE A 35 -6.03 3.56 8.65
CA PHE A 35 -6.42 2.69 7.55
C PHE A 35 -5.88 1.28 7.77
N THR A 36 -4.56 1.09 7.73
CA THR A 36 -3.90 -0.15 8.19
C THR A 36 -2.38 0.02 8.25
N ALA A 37 -1.74 -0.61 9.23
CA ALA A 37 -0.29 -0.69 9.35
C ALA A 37 0.35 -1.80 8.48
N GLY A 38 -0.44 -2.46 7.62
CA GLY A 38 0.03 -3.54 6.75
C GLY A 38 -0.42 -4.93 7.21
N TYR A 39 0.31 -5.93 6.75
CA TYR A 39 -0.01 -7.33 7.06
C TYR A 39 0.15 -7.66 8.54
N ASP A 40 -0.68 -8.58 9.02
CA ASP A 40 -0.57 -9.08 10.39
C ASP A 40 0.67 -9.96 10.51
N LEU A 41 1.57 -9.54 11.39
CA LEU A 41 2.83 -10.24 11.67
C LEU A 41 2.73 -11.21 12.85
N SER A 42 1.60 -11.28 13.54
CA SER A 42 1.46 -12.07 14.78
C SER A 42 1.52 -13.58 14.57
N GLY A 43 1.29 -14.06 13.35
CA GLY A 43 1.37 -15.48 12.97
C GLY A 43 2.63 -15.86 12.18
N MET A 44 3.49 -14.90 11.84
CA MET A 44 4.69 -15.18 11.05
C MET A 44 5.74 -15.92 11.90
N GLY A 45 5.95 -17.20 11.59
CA GLY A 45 6.92 -18.05 12.28
C GLY A 45 6.29 -19.07 13.23
N SER A 46 4.98 -19.16 13.33
CA SER A 46 4.30 -20.27 13.99
C SER A 46 4.32 -21.53 13.09
N ASP A 47 4.47 -22.71 13.70
CA ASP A 47 4.36 -24.00 13.00
C ASP A 47 2.93 -24.33 12.56
N GLU A 48 1.95 -23.49 12.88
CA GLU A 48 0.60 -23.65 12.37
C GLU A 48 0.58 -23.39 10.86
N PRO A 49 -0.16 -24.22 10.09
CA PRO A 49 -0.31 -24.01 8.67
C PRO A 49 -1.06 -22.68 8.45
N ASP A 50 -0.31 -21.59 8.43
CA ASP A 50 -0.79 -20.30 7.99
C ASP A 50 -1.31 -20.44 6.56
N LEU A 51 -2.42 -19.81 6.25
CA LEU A 51 -2.91 -19.70 4.87
C LEU A 51 -1.82 -19.15 3.93
N GLY A 52 -0.82 -18.43 4.45
CA GLY A 52 0.41 -18.04 3.77
C GLY A 52 1.25 -19.23 3.26
N ASN A 53 1.28 -20.34 4.00
CA ASN A 53 1.98 -21.55 3.56
C ASN A 53 1.30 -22.29 2.40
N GLN A 54 0.04 -22.00 2.10
CA GLN A 54 -0.65 -22.51 0.92
C GLN A 54 -0.07 -21.98 -0.39
N TYR A 55 0.78 -20.98 -0.31
CA TYR A 55 1.42 -20.32 -1.47
C TYR A 55 2.91 -20.66 -1.62
N VAL A 56 3.40 -21.65 -0.89
CA VAL A 56 4.68 -22.28 -1.18
C VAL A 56 4.46 -23.29 -2.30
N ASP A 57 5.09 -23.08 -3.43
CA ASP A 57 5.03 -24.06 -4.51
C ASP A 57 5.95 -25.26 -4.23
N THR A 58 5.82 -26.27 -5.06
CA THR A 58 6.62 -27.50 -4.98
C THR A 58 8.11 -27.27 -5.28
N SER A 59 8.50 -26.10 -5.76
CA SER A 59 9.89 -25.70 -5.99
C SER A 59 10.55 -25.10 -4.76
N GLY A 60 9.82 -24.90 -3.67
CA GLY A 60 10.29 -24.26 -2.44
C GLY A 60 10.42 -22.73 -2.55
N VAL A 61 9.97 -22.18 -3.66
CA VAL A 61 9.90 -20.73 -3.86
C VAL A 61 8.60 -20.21 -3.30
N THR A 62 8.64 -19.28 -2.34
CA THR A 62 7.43 -18.70 -1.79
C THR A 62 6.72 -17.88 -2.85
N HIS A 63 5.51 -18.25 -3.21
CA HIS A 63 4.65 -17.44 -4.10
C HIS A 63 3.99 -16.27 -3.41
N TRP A 64 4.38 -15.97 -2.16
CA TRP A 64 3.74 -14.90 -1.39
C TRP A 64 3.63 -13.59 -2.16
N ALA A 65 4.76 -13.05 -2.65
CA ALA A 65 4.77 -11.78 -3.36
C ALA A 65 3.91 -11.82 -4.64
N ARG A 66 3.99 -12.90 -5.42
CA ARG A 66 3.16 -13.09 -6.60
C ARG A 66 1.67 -13.18 -6.24
N TYR A 67 1.35 -13.95 -5.22
CA TYR A 67 -0.02 -14.10 -4.74
C TYR A 67 -0.60 -12.75 -4.29
N VAL A 68 0.15 -11.98 -3.51
CA VAL A 68 -0.24 -10.65 -3.06
C VAL A 68 -0.54 -9.73 -4.24
N VAL A 69 0.36 -9.66 -5.21
CA VAL A 69 0.18 -8.84 -6.42
C VAL A 69 -1.06 -9.26 -7.19
N GLN A 70 -1.30 -10.56 -7.36
CA GLN A 70 -2.49 -11.06 -8.05
C GLN A 70 -3.79 -10.75 -7.28
N GLN A 71 -3.76 -10.80 -5.94
CA GLN A 71 -4.90 -10.40 -5.12
C GLN A 71 -5.24 -8.91 -5.30
N TRP A 72 -4.22 -8.05 -5.25
CA TRP A 72 -4.42 -6.62 -5.44
C TRP A 72 -4.91 -6.28 -6.85
N PHE A 73 -4.48 -7.01 -7.88
CA PHE A 73 -5.02 -6.83 -9.24
C PHE A 73 -6.51 -7.17 -9.35
N GLN A 74 -7.10 -7.95 -8.45
CA GLN A 74 -8.56 -8.10 -8.42
C GLN A 74 -9.28 -6.76 -8.19
N ILE A 75 -8.72 -5.86 -7.35
CA ILE A 75 -9.26 -4.50 -7.15
C ILE A 75 -9.12 -3.67 -8.42
N TRP A 76 -7.95 -3.75 -9.06
CA TRP A 76 -7.69 -3.08 -10.34
C TRP A 76 -8.70 -3.47 -11.41
N ASP A 77 -9.05 -4.73 -11.48
CA ASP A 77 -9.90 -5.31 -12.55
C ASP A 77 -11.41 -5.21 -12.27
N LEU A 78 -11.85 -4.79 -11.06
CA LEU A 78 -13.26 -4.58 -10.74
C LEU A 78 -13.95 -3.62 -11.74
N SER A 79 -15.23 -3.87 -12.03
CA SER A 79 -16.04 -2.95 -12.85
C SER A 79 -16.47 -1.69 -12.10
N LYS A 80 -16.49 -1.75 -10.76
CA LYS A 80 -16.89 -0.65 -9.88
C LYS A 80 -15.74 0.32 -9.65
N ILE A 81 -16.05 1.59 -9.39
CA ILE A 81 -15.05 2.56 -8.94
C ILE A 81 -14.75 2.32 -7.48
N VAL A 82 -13.48 2.18 -7.13
CA VAL A 82 -13.03 1.94 -5.76
C VAL A 82 -12.28 3.15 -5.24
N ILE A 83 -12.75 3.72 -4.14
CA ILE A 83 -12.12 4.83 -3.43
C ILE A 83 -11.42 4.27 -2.18
N ALA A 84 -10.13 4.54 -2.01
CA ALA A 84 -9.47 4.36 -0.73
C ALA A 84 -9.60 5.66 0.09
N GLN A 85 -10.20 5.58 1.26
CA GLN A 85 -10.22 6.66 2.26
C GLN A 85 -9.23 6.29 3.35
N ILE A 86 -8.10 6.98 3.40
CA ILE A 86 -6.99 6.63 4.29
C ILE A 86 -6.74 7.72 5.33
N HIS A 87 -6.41 7.30 6.55
CA HIS A 87 -6.04 8.17 7.66
C HIS A 87 -5.07 7.45 8.59
N GLY A 88 -4.34 8.20 9.41
CA GLY A 88 -3.36 7.67 10.35
C GLY A 88 -2.21 6.97 9.62
N TYR A 89 -2.35 5.67 9.33
CA TYR A 89 -1.32 4.86 8.66
C TYR A 89 -1.88 4.07 7.49
N ALA A 90 -1.22 4.16 6.35
CA ALA A 90 -1.37 3.27 5.19
C ALA A 90 0.02 2.70 4.84
N LEU A 91 0.50 1.72 5.62
CA LEU A 91 1.87 1.22 5.55
C LEU A 91 1.94 -0.21 5.01
N ALA A 92 3.07 -0.54 4.36
CA ALA A 92 3.33 -1.86 3.79
C ALA A 92 2.16 -2.33 2.89
N GLY A 93 1.59 -3.51 3.15
CA GLY A 93 0.40 -3.98 2.43
C GLY A 93 -0.78 -3.00 2.44
N GLY A 94 -0.84 -2.07 3.40
CA GLY A 94 -1.85 -1.00 3.43
C GLY A 94 -1.63 0.03 2.33
N SER A 95 -0.39 0.39 2.05
CA SER A 95 -0.04 1.27 0.93
C SER A 95 -0.24 0.58 -0.41
N GLU A 96 -0.02 -0.74 -0.48
CA GLU A 96 -0.33 -1.54 -1.66
C GLU A 96 -1.84 -1.54 -1.95
N LEU A 97 -2.66 -1.86 -0.95
CA LEU A 97 -4.12 -1.81 -1.05
C LEU A 97 -4.61 -0.44 -1.54
N ALA A 98 -4.14 0.64 -0.91
CA ALA A 98 -4.51 2.00 -1.28
C ALA A 98 -4.11 2.34 -2.73
N SER A 99 -2.90 1.93 -3.16
CA SER A 99 -2.39 2.20 -4.51
C SER A 99 -3.14 1.47 -5.62
N MET A 100 -3.81 0.36 -5.31
CA MET A 100 -4.58 -0.42 -6.29
C MET A 100 -6.03 0.02 -6.40
N CYS A 101 -6.51 0.86 -5.49
CA CYS A 101 -7.80 1.53 -5.63
C CYS A 101 -7.75 2.55 -6.79
N ASP A 102 -8.92 2.97 -7.26
CA ASP A 102 -9.00 3.88 -8.41
C ASP A 102 -8.75 5.33 -8.02
N LEU A 103 -9.20 5.69 -6.82
CA LEU A 103 -9.14 7.05 -6.28
C LEU A 103 -8.70 6.99 -4.82
N LEU A 104 -8.03 8.05 -4.38
CA LEU A 104 -7.46 8.14 -3.04
C LEU A 104 -7.84 9.46 -2.37
N VAL A 105 -8.47 9.38 -1.20
CA VAL A 105 -8.74 10.48 -0.30
C VAL A 105 -7.96 10.25 1.00
N THR A 106 -7.24 11.24 1.48
CA THR A 106 -6.35 11.10 2.64
C THR A 106 -6.51 12.23 3.64
N THR A 107 -6.09 12.02 4.89
CA THR A 107 -5.87 13.12 5.85
C THR A 107 -4.47 13.70 5.72
N PRO A 108 -4.23 14.97 6.12
CA PRO A 108 -2.93 15.62 5.97
C PRO A 108 -1.77 14.87 6.64
N ASP A 109 -2.01 14.33 7.83
CA ASP A 109 -1.05 13.64 8.69
C ASP A 109 -0.93 12.13 8.44
N CYS A 110 -1.72 11.57 7.51
CA CYS A 110 -1.66 10.15 7.19
C CYS A 110 -0.26 9.76 6.69
N GLU A 111 0.38 8.79 7.33
CA GLU A 111 1.66 8.25 6.89
C GLU A 111 1.47 7.14 5.84
N ILE A 112 2.07 7.32 4.67
CA ILE A 112 1.95 6.40 3.53
C ILE A 112 3.35 5.94 3.12
N GLY A 113 3.59 4.63 3.10
CA GLY A 113 4.92 4.13 2.75
C GLY A 113 5.10 2.62 2.91
N TYR A 114 6.36 2.17 2.76
CA TYR A 114 6.71 0.76 2.85
C TYR A 114 7.98 0.52 3.69
N PRO A 115 7.96 0.80 5.02
CA PRO A 115 9.14 0.63 5.89
C PRO A 115 9.78 -0.76 5.86
N PRO A 116 9.09 -1.88 5.55
CA PRO A 116 9.72 -3.21 5.44
C PRO A 116 10.87 -3.29 4.43
N MET A 117 10.97 -2.37 3.45
CA MET A 117 12.11 -2.28 2.52
C MET A 117 13.47 -2.22 3.22
N ARG A 118 13.50 -1.73 4.46
CA ARG A 118 14.72 -1.63 5.28
C ARG A 118 15.25 -2.99 5.73
N SER A 119 14.49 -4.06 5.61
CA SER A 119 14.88 -5.38 6.12
C SER A 119 14.51 -6.56 5.23
N MET A 120 13.64 -6.35 4.26
CA MET A 120 13.17 -7.42 3.35
C MET A 120 12.84 -6.87 1.98
N GLY A 121 12.62 -7.77 1.01
CA GLY A 121 12.12 -7.39 -0.31
C GLY A 121 10.70 -6.82 -0.23
N VAL A 122 10.36 -6.01 -1.21
CA VAL A 122 9.01 -5.46 -1.38
C VAL A 122 8.17 -6.43 -2.21
N ASP A 123 6.94 -6.67 -1.77
CA ASP A 123 5.99 -7.52 -2.48
C ASP A 123 5.52 -6.85 -3.78
N MET A 124 5.20 -5.55 -3.69
CA MET A 124 4.71 -4.77 -4.82
C MET A 124 5.27 -3.34 -4.78
N LEU A 125 6.24 -3.02 -5.64
CA LEU A 125 6.81 -1.67 -5.74
C LEU A 125 5.91 -0.74 -6.58
N TRP A 126 4.85 -0.23 -5.97
CA TRP A 126 3.89 0.66 -6.62
C TRP A 126 4.36 2.12 -6.77
N PHE A 127 5.36 2.56 -6.01
CA PHE A 127 5.84 3.94 -5.98
C PHE A 127 6.08 4.56 -7.37
N PRO A 128 6.76 3.89 -8.33
CA PRO A 128 7.02 4.48 -9.64
C PRO A 128 5.77 4.77 -10.48
N TRP A 129 4.65 4.17 -10.10
CA TRP A 129 3.38 4.31 -10.82
C TRP A 129 2.48 5.41 -10.25
N SER A 130 2.78 5.87 -9.04
CA SER A 130 1.97 6.86 -8.32
C SER A 130 2.74 8.12 -7.96
N LEU A 131 4.06 8.12 -8.09
CA LEU A 131 4.95 9.21 -7.68
C LEU A 131 5.97 9.56 -8.75
N PRO A 132 6.48 10.80 -8.78
CA PRO A 132 7.60 11.17 -9.62
C PRO A 132 8.82 10.26 -9.36
N MET A 133 9.54 9.88 -10.42
CA MET A 133 10.62 8.89 -10.38
C MET A 133 11.62 9.09 -9.23
N ARG A 134 12.07 10.35 -8.99
CA ARG A 134 13.05 10.63 -7.93
C ARG A 134 12.49 10.42 -6.53
N LYS A 135 11.24 10.82 -6.29
CA LYS A 135 10.56 10.57 -5.00
C LYS A 135 10.31 9.08 -4.81
N ALA A 136 9.88 8.38 -5.86
CA ALA A 136 9.71 6.93 -5.82
C ALA A 136 11.00 6.20 -5.44
N LEU A 137 12.14 6.60 -6.04
CA LEU A 137 13.44 6.02 -5.70
C LEU A 137 13.90 6.38 -4.28
N GLU A 138 13.73 7.65 -3.86
CA GLU A 138 14.02 8.09 -2.48
C GLU A 138 13.31 7.19 -1.46
N LEU A 139 11.99 7.02 -1.60
CA LEU A 139 11.21 6.17 -0.69
C LEU A 139 11.65 4.71 -0.75
N ALA A 140 11.98 4.20 -1.94
CA ALA A 140 12.41 2.82 -2.10
C ALA A 140 13.76 2.52 -1.45
N VAL A 141 14.68 3.48 -1.39
CA VAL A 141 16.03 3.26 -0.80
C VAL A 141 16.16 3.70 0.65
N THR A 142 15.20 4.48 1.16
CA THR A 142 15.17 4.91 2.57
C THR A 142 14.13 4.14 3.39
N GLY A 143 13.08 3.64 2.75
CA GLY A 143 11.89 3.10 3.42
C GLY A 143 11.11 4.18 4.19
N ASP A 144 11.31 5.45 3.88
CA ASP A 144 10.59 6.56 4.52
C ASP A 144 9.12 6.61 4.07
N ASN A 145 8.31 7.26 4.87
CA ASN A 145 6.92 7.54 4.57
C ASN A 145 6.79 8.97 4.04
N ILE A 146 5.76 9.20 3.24
CA ILE A 146 5.24 10.53 2.91
C ILE A 146 3.98 10.81 3.71
N THR A 147 3.68 12.10 3.94
CA THR A 147 2.40 12.50 4.53
C THR A 147 1.28 12.50 3.49
N GLY A 148 0.03 12.47 3.94
CA GLY A 148 -1.12 12.61 3.04
C GLY A 148 -1.11 13.94 2.30
N GLU A 149 -0.69 15.03 2.95
CA GLU A 149 -0.51 16.33 2.30
C GLU A 149 0.54 16.26 1.18
N GLU A 150 1.68 15.59 1.42
CA GLU A 150 2.70 15.38 0.39
C GLU A 150 2.18 14.49 -0.74
N ALA A 151 1.44 13.42 -0.43
CA ALA A 151 0.82 12.55 -1.42
C ALA A 151 -0.16 13.31 -2.33
N TYR A 152 -0.96 14.22 -1.76
CA TYR A 152 -1.84 15.10 -2.54
C TYR A 152 -1.04 16.06 -3.43
N ARG A 153 -0.04 16.73 -2.86
CA ARG A 153 0.82 17.66 -3.61
C ARG A 153 1.56 16.99 -4.78
N LEU A 154 1.92 15.72 -4.64
CA LEU A 154 2.61 14.93 -5.67
C LEU A 154 1.66 14.26 -6.67
N GLY A 155 0.35 14.39 -6.49
CA GLY A 155 -0.67 13.82 -7.38
C GLY A 155 -0.95 12.33 -7.16
N MET A 156 -0.47 11.75 -6.06
CA MET A 156 -0.83 10.39 -5.65
C MET A 156 -2.24 10.33 -5.08
N ALA A 157 -2.61 11.28 -4.22
CA ALA A 157 -3.96 11.41 -3.70
C ALA A 157 -4.79 12.42 -4.50
N ASN A 158 -6.08 12.12 -4.68
CA ASN A 158 -7.03 13.02 -5.35
C ASN A 158 -7.42 14.19 -4.46
N TYR A 159 -7.53 13.96 -3.15
CA TYR A 159 -7.91 14.95 -2.15
C TYR A 159 -7.20 14.70 -0.82
N CYS A 160 -6.92 15.80 -0.12
CA CYS A 160 -6.40 15.82 1.24
C CYS A 160 -7.39 16.61 2.09
N ILE A 161 -8.04 15.95 3.04
CA ILE A 161 -9.20 16.45 3.80
C ILE A 161 -8.95 16.23 5.28
N ASP A 162 -9.32 17.19 6.11
CA ASP A 162 -9.19 17.09 7.56
C ASP A 162 -9.95 15.88 8.13
N GLN A 163 -9.43 15.32 9.22
CA GLN A 163 -9.96 14.09 9.83
C GLN A 163 -11.45 14.18 10.19
N ASP A 164 -11.92 15.34 10.59
CA ASP A 164 -13.32 15.53 10.99
C ASP A 164 -14.29 15.56 9.81
N ASP A 165 -13.79 15.90 8.61
CA ASP A 165 -14.60 16.09 7.40
C ASP A 165 -14.46 14.95 6.39
N ILE A 166 -13.46 14.08 6.53
CA ILE A 166 -13.10 13.09 5.50
C ILE A 166 -14.22 12.09 5.22
N ASP A 167 -14.99 11.69 6.22
CA ASP A 167 -16.10 10.74 6.07
C ASP A 167 -17.22 11.36 5.22
N GLU A 168 -17.64 12.59 5.55
CA GLU A 168 -18.66 13.32 4.81
C GLU A 168 -18.18 13.61 3.38
N PHE A 169 -16.96 14.12 3.25
CA PHE A 169 -16.38 14.42 1.94
C PHE A 169 -16.35 13.19 1.04
N THR A 170 -15.84 12.07 1.53
CA THR A 170 -15.71 10.85 0.71
C THR A 170 -17.07 10.30 0.31
N GLN A 171 -18.07 10.38 1.19
CA GLN A 171 -19.43 9.97 0.89
C GLN A 171 -20.03 10.83 -0.23
N VAL A 172 -19.97 12.16 -0.11
CA VAL A 172 -20.46 13.09 -1.14
C VAL A 172 -19.70 12.92 -2.46
N PHE A 173 -18.39 12.67 -2.38
CA PHE A 173 -17.58 12.40 -3.58
C PHE A 173 -18.00 11.09 -4.27
N ALA A 174 -18.25 10.03 -3.51
CA ALA A 174 -18.76 8.77 -4.04
C ALA A 174 -20.15 8.94 -4.70
N GLU A 175 -21.05 9.68 -4.05
CA GLU A 175 -22.37 10.02 -4.61
C GLU A 175 -22.25 10.80 -5.93
N ARG A 176 -21.35 11.79 -5.99
CA ARG A 176 -21.04 12.53 -7.22
C ARG A 176 -20.58 11.62 -8.34
N ILE A 177 -19.72 10.64 -8.07
CA ILE A 177 -19.28 9.64 -9.05
C ILE A 177 -20.47 8.77 -9.46
N GLY A 178 -21.32 8.39 -8.51
CA GLY A 178 -22.52 7.60 -8.71
C GLY A 178 -23.58 8.24 -9.63
N LEU A 179 -23.51 9.57 -9.87
CA LEU A 179 -24.37 10.25 -10.86
C LEU A 179 -24.05 9.85 -12.31
N MET A 180 -22.82 9.36 -12.55
CA MET A 180 -22.46 8.86 -13.86
C MET A 180 -23.09 7.48 -14.10
N ASN A 181 -23.57 7.25 -15.31
CA ASN A 181 -24.00 5.92 -15.70
C ASN A 181 -22.87 4.91 -15.45
N TRP A 182 -23.18 3.82 -14.74
CA TRP A 182 -22.19 2.86 -14.30
C TRP A 182 -21.41 2.20 -15.45
N GLN A 183 -22.08 1.93 -16.59
CA GLN A 183 -21.42 1.35 -17.76
C GLN A 183 -20.39 2.31 -18.34
N MET A 184 -20.69 3.60 -18.40
CA MET A 184 -19.76 4.63 -18.85
C MET A 184 -18.59 4.75 -17.87
N ALA A 185 -18.85 4.83 -16.57
CA ALA A 185 -17.80 4.88 -15.54
C ALA A 185 -16.85 3.68 -15.65
N THR A 186 -17.39 2.47 -15.80
CA THR A 186 -16.62 1.25 -16.02
C THR A 186 -15.76 1.33 -17.28
N GLN A 187 -16.28 1.83 -18.39
CA GLN A 187 -15.51 1.96 -19.63
C GLN A 187 -14.37 2.98 -19.49
N TYR A 188 -14.61 4.11 -18.84
CA TYR A 188 -13.57 5.11 -18.60
C TYR A 188 -12.50 4.57 -17.65
N LYS A 189 -12.87 3.86 -16.58
CA LYS A 189 -11.92 3.15 -15.72
C LYS A 189 -11.05 2.19 -16.54
N ARG A 190 -11.67 1.31 -17.33
CA ARG A 190 -10.95 0.33 -18.15
C ARG A 190 -10.04 0.99 -19.18
N ALA A 191 -10.50 2.04 -19.86
CA ALA A 191 -9.70 2.77 -20.83
C ALA A 191 -8.48 3.43 -20.16
N THR A 192 -8.68 4.09 -19.02
CA THR A 192 -7.60 4.72 -18.25
C THR A 192 -6.58 3.67 -17.79
N LYS A 193 -7.04 2.59 -17.14
CA LYS A 193 -6.15 1.52 -16.67
C LYS A 193 -5.44 0.81 -17.81
N LYS A 194 -6.10 0.66 -18.97
CA LYS A 194 -5.50 0.06 -20.16
C LYS A 194 -4.28 0.85 -20.66
N ALA A 195 -4.30 2.17 -20.56
CA ALA A 195 -3.13 2.99 -20.91
C ALA A 195 -1.93 2.65 -20.03
N TYR A 196 -2.13 2.46 -18.71
CA TYR A 196 -1.07 2.04 -17.79
C TYR A 196 -0.65 0.57 -18.00
N GLU A 197 -1.57 -0.32 -18.37
CA GLU A 197 -1.24 -1.70 -18.73
C GLU A 197 -0.34 -1.77 -19.97
N ILE A 198 -0.62 -0.96 -20.99
CA ILE A 198 0.23 -0.83 -22.20
C ILE A 198 1.62 -0.28 -21.81
N GLN A 199 1.71 0.62 -20.86
CA GLN A 199 2.98 1.11 -20.32
C GLN A 199 3.72 0.07 -19.47
N GLY A 200 3.09 -1.06 -19.14
CA GLY A 200 3.74 -2.20 -18.50
C GLY A 200 3.52 -2.33 -16.99
N ILE A 201 2.56 -1.63 -16.38
CA ILE A 201 2.35 -1.69 -14.93
C ILE A 201 2.15 -3.12 -14.40
N LYS A 202 1.29 -3.92 -15.04
CA LYS A 202 1.05 -5.31 -14.60
C LYS A 202 2.31 -6.16 -14.73
N THR A 203 3.03 -6.05 -15.84
CA THR A 203 4.28 -6.78 -16.08
C THR A 203 5.38 -6.38 -15.10
N ALA A 204 5.50 -5.08 -14.80
CA ALA A 204 6.49 -4.58 -13.88
C ALA A 204 6.22 -5.06 -12.45
N LEU A 205 4.98 -4.96 -11.97
CA LEU A 205 4.62 -5.36 -10.61
C LEU A 205 4.71 -6.89 -10.41
N ASP A 206 4.23 -7.69 -11.37
CA ASP A 206 4.34 -9.16 -11.30
C ASP A 206 5.81 -9.62 -11.42
N GLY A 207 6.58 -9.04 -12.33
CA GLY A 207 7.99 -9.37 -12.50
C GLY A 207 8.85 -9.02 -11.28
N GLN A 208 8.58 -7.89 -10.62
CA GLN A 208 9.30 -7.49 -9.41
C GLN A 208 9.08 -8.44 -8.25
N ALA A 209 7.83 -8.89 -8.04
CA ALA A 209 7.50 -9.85 -7.02
C ALA A 209 8.34 -11.13 -7.14
N GLN A 210 8.64 -11.55 -8.36
CA GLN A 210 9.41 -12.77 -8.60
C GLN A 210 10.92 -12.61 -8.44
N TYR A 211 11.47 -11.47 -8.85
CA TYR A 211 12.94 -11.30 -8.91
C TYR A 211 13.51 -10.50 -7.74
N ALA A 212 12.92 -9.38 -7.40
CA ALA A 212 13.46 -8.48 -6.38
C ALA A 212 13.28 -9.05 -4.97
N TYR A 213 12.10 -9.59 -4.67
CA TYR A 213 11.80 -10.18 -3.37
C TYR A 213 12.78 -11.32 -3.05
N HIS A 214 12.99 -12.26 -3.97
CA HIS A 214 13.91 -13.39 -3.77
C HIS A 214 15.34 -12.93 -3.56
N ARG A 215 15.88 -12.09 -4.43
CA ARG A 215 17.27 -11.68 -4.33
C ARG A 215 17.59 -10.90 -3.06
N VAL A 216 16.67 -10.02 -2.64
CA VAL A 216 16.85 -9.26 -1.40
C VAL A 216 16.74 -10.20 -0.19
N SER A 217 15.75 -11.10 -0.19
CA SER A 217 15.52 -12.03 0.92
C SER A 217 16.66 -13.06 1.10
N GLU A 218 17.44 -13.32 0.05
CA GLU A 218 18.62 -14.21 0.08
C GLU A 218 19.91 -13.50 0.52
N SER A 219 19.91 -12.19 0.64
CA SER A 219 21.07 -11.45 1.14
C SER A 219 21.40 -11.83 2.59
N ASP A 220 22.69 -11.78 2.97
CA ASP A 220 23.11 -12.06 4.35
C ASP A 220 22.43 -11.13 5.34
N TYR A 221 22.28 -9.87 4.98
CA TYR A 221 21.56 -8.89 5.79
C TYR A 221 20.10 -9.26 6.01
N ALA A 222 19.35 -9.62 4.95
CA ALA A 222 17.96 -10.00 5.06
C ALA A 222 17.76 -11.30 5.84
N ARG A 223 18.70 -12.27 5.69
CA ARG A 223 18.70 -13.49 6.51
C ARG A 223 18.92 -13.21 7.99
N ASP A 224 19.85 -12.32 8.31
CA ASP A 224 20.10 -11.89 9.70
C ASP A 224 18.89 -11.16 10.28
N MET A 225 18.31 -10.21 9.54
CA MET A 225 17.11 -9.51 9.96
C MET A 225 15.90 -10.44 10.11
N SER A 226 15.75 -11.43 9.23
CA SER A 226 14.70 -12.46 9.35
C SER A 226 14.88 -13.35 10.57
N LYS A 227 16.13 -13.68 10.93
CA LYS A 227 16.46 -14.40 12.18
C LYS A 227 16.09 -13.56 13.39
N LYS A 228 16.51 -12.31 13.44
CA LYS A 228 16.18 -11.36 14.52
C LYS A 228 14.67 -11.17 14.67
N PHE A 229 13.94 -11.08 13.57
CA PHE A 229 12.47 -11.00 13.60
C PHE A 229 11.82 -12.18 14.33
N ARG A 230 12.34 -13.41 14.16
CA ARG A 230 11.82 -14.62 14.83
C ARG A 230 12.24 -14.74 16.29
N GLU A 231 13.40 -14.19 16.66
CA GLU A 231 14.02 -14.38 17.97
C GLU A 231 13.77 -13.23 18.96
N MET A 232 13.36 -12.05 18.46
CA MET A 232 13.15 -10.84 19.27
C MET A 232 11.67 -10.50 19.43
N PRO A 233 11.26 -9.82 20.52
CA PRO A 233 9.97 -9.18 20.59
C PRO A 233 9.75 -8.22 19.41
N LEU A 234 8.56 -8.23 18.80
CA LEU A 234 8.26 -7.44 17.60
C LEU A 234 8.63 -5.96 17.75
N LYS A 235 8.34 -5.36 18.90
CA LYS A 235 8.67 -3.94 19.16
C LYS A 235 10.17 -3.66 19.10
N GLU A 236 10.99 -4.56 19.67
CA GLU A 236 12.45 -4.43 19.65
C GLU A 236 13.01 -4.58 18.24
N TYR A 237 12.49 -5.55 17.49
CA TYR A 237 12.84 -5.73 16.09
C TYR A 237 12.50 -4.49 15.24
N LEU A 238 11.31 -3.92 15.40
CA LEU A 238 10.91 -2.72 14.67
C LEU A 238 11.79 -1.52 15.03
N ASN A 239 12.14 -1.35 16.28
CA ASN A 239 13.08 -0.30 16.70
C ASN A 239 14.47 -0.52 16.10
N LEU A 240 15.02 -1.74 16.17
CA LEU A 240 16.31 -2.07 15.56
C LEU A 240 16.34 -1.72 14.06
N ARG A 241 15.26 -2.00 13.35
CA ARG A 241 15.12 -1.73 11.92
C ARG A 241 15.00 -0.24 11.61
N ASP A 242 14.18 0.48 12.37
CA ASP A 242 13.70 1.81 11.98
C ASP A 242 14.43 2.97 12.67
N ASP A 243 14.94 2.80 13.89
CA ASP A 243 15.51 3.91 14.67
C ASP A 243 16.71 4.59 14.00
N PRO A 244 17.67 3.87 13.35
CA PRO A 244 18.75 4.52 12.62
C PRO A 244 18.27 5.46 11.51
N TYR A 245 17.17 5.10 10.83
CA TYR A 245 16.57 5.92 9.78
C TYR A 245 15.83 7.13 10.36
N LYS A 246 15.11 6.96 11.47
CA LYS A 246 14.43 8.06 12.18
C LYS A 246 15.42 9.12 12.68
N GLU A 247 16.53 8.68 13.29
CA GLU A 247 17.58 9.57 13.76
C GLU A 247 18.21 10.38 12.62
N ASN A 248 18.52 9.70 11.51
CA ASN A 248 19.10 10.35 10.34
C ASN A 248 18.08 11.32 9.68
N LYS A 249 16.82 10.90 9.55
CA LYS A 249 15.75 11.78 9.03
C LYS A 249 15.60 13.04 9.89
N ALA A 250 15.57 12.92 11.20
CA ALA A 250 15.50 14.06 12.11
C ALA A 250 16.70 15.03 11.94
N ALA A 251 17.87 14.51 11.55
CA ALA A 251 19.01 15.35 11.21
C ALA A 251 18.82 16.10 9.88
N LEU A 252 18.28 15.45 8.86
CA LEU A 252 17.93 16.08 7.58
C LEU A 252 16.87 17.16 7.76
N ASP A 253 15.80 16.89 8.49
CA ASP A 253 14.71 17.82 8.75
C ASP A 253 15.20 19.10 9.46
N ARG A 254 16.16 18.95 10.41
CA ARG A 254 16.81 20.10 11.04
C ARG A 254 17.61 20.97 10.06
N ILE A 255 18.21 20.37 9.03
CA ILE A 255 18.94 21.13 8.00
C ILE A 255 17.96 21.87 7.09
N LEU A 256 16.89 21.19 6.66
CA LEU A 256 15.86 21.77 5.80
C LEU A 256 15.12 22.93 6.47
N SER A 257 14.81 22.82 7.75
CA SER A 257 14.14 23.89 8.50
C SER A 257 14.96 25.18 8.58
N ARG A 258 16.30 25.09 8.61
CA ARG A 258 17.19 26.28 8.60
C ARG A 258 17.17 27.00 7.25
N GLN A 259 16.93 26.30 6.15
CA GLN A 259 16.90 26.90 4.82
C GLN A 259 15.57 27.63 4.55
N SER A 260 14.45 27.12 5.08
CA SER A 260 13.14 27.78 4.94
C SER A 260 13.08 29.13 5.69
N THR A 261 13.88 29.30 6.76
CA THR A 261 13.98 30.58 7.50
C THR A 261 14.96 31.58 6.88
N SER A 262 15.80 31.19 5.92
CA SER A 262 16.79 32.06 5.29
C SER A 262 16.29 32.68 3.97
N HIS A 263 15.10 32.35 3.51
CA HIS A 263 14.47 32.86 2.29
C HIS A 263 13.24 33.75 2.56
N VAL A 264 13.02 34.13 3.81
CA VAL A 264 12.07 35.17 4.26
C VAL A 264 12.88 36.39 4.68
#